data_c22dc5d5168ba781a0e4b3b8f3340849
#
_entry.id   c22dc5d5168ba781a0e4b3b8f3340849
#
_cell.length_a   1.000
_cell.length_b   1.000
_cell.length_c   1.000
_cell.angle_alpha   90.00
_cell.angle_beta   90.00
_cell.angle_gamma   90.00
#
_symmetry.space_group_name_H-M   'P 1'
#
loop_
_entity.id
_entity.type
_entity.pdbx_description
1 polymer ?
#
loop_
_entity_poly.entity_id
_entity_poly.type
_entity_poly.pdbx_seq_one_letter_code
_entity_poly.pdbx_strand_id
1 'polypeptide(L)'
;MTFQYHNPIQFHFGPDTLEKTPELCKGQKVLLVYGGDSLKKNGVYDRVTGLLRQHDISYVDYGGQTAATWQQILDGIDLAHREQVTTVIEMGGASAMDTGKAIAFGAVHDHLEDYIEGKAQSDGRHLLNIIIPTYPSTGSEADSVCDIMEYKGYGVELFGAWPDYCLMDPGTTLSLDRKSTAYSVWVCFIQASAWFVGN
;
A
#
# COMPACT_ATOMS: atom_id res chain seq x y z
N MET A 1 -20.50 -12.56 24.51
CA MET A 1 -19.67 -11.43 24.06
C MET A 1 -20.31 -10.88 22.79
N THR A 2 -20.52 -9.58 22.67
CA THR A 2 -21.05 -8.92 21.48
C THR A 2 -19.98 -7.99 20.94
N PHE A 3 -19.68 -8.05 19.64
CA PHE A 3 -18.75 -7.13 19.00
C PHE A 3 -19.32 -6.69 17.65
N GLN A 4 -18.86 -5.54 17.17
CA GLN A 4 -19.12 -5.05 15.83
C GLN A 4 -17.80 -4.92 15.08
N TYR A 5 -17.78 -5.42 13.84
CA TYR A 5 -16.64 -5.27 12.95
C TYR A 5 -17.06 -4.52 11.70
N HIS A 6 -16.24 -3.55 11.29
CA HIS A 6 -16.41 -2.80 10.06
C HIS A 6 -15.03 -2.60 9.42
N ASN A 7 -14.89 -2.98 8.15
CA ASN A 7 -13.71 -2.71 7.34
C ASN A 7 -14.16 -1.88 6.13
N PRO A 8 -13.65 -0.66 5.93
CA PRO A 8 -14.09 0.22 4.84
C PRO A 8 -13.54 -0.18 3.47
N ILE A 9 -12.55 -1.08 3.41
CA ILE A 9 -11.82 -1.43 2.20
C ILE A 9 -12.69 -2.26 1.26
N GLN A 10 -12.69 -1.93 -0.03
CA GLN A 10 -13.33 -2.74 -1.05
C GLN A 10 -12.34 -3.77 -1.60
N PHE A 11 -12.52 -5.04 -1.24
CA PHE A 11 -11.69 -6.14 -1.72
C PHE A 11 -12.23 -6.70 -3.03
N HIS A 12 -11.37 -6.76 -4.04
CA HIS A 12 -11.60 -7.49 -5.29
C HIS A 12 -10.62 -8.67 -5.34
N PHE A 13 -11.13 -9.89 -5.27
CA PHE A 13 -10.31 -11.09 -5.27
C PHE A 13 -10.60 -11.96 -6.49
N GLY A 14 -9.55 -12.43 -7.14
CA GLY A 14 -9.61 -13.36 -8.26
C GLY A 14 -8.72 -12.95 -9.43
N PRO A 15 -8.65 -13.80 -10.47
CA PRO A 15 -7.91 -13.48 -11.67
C PRO A 15 -8.47 -12.22 -12.33
N ASP A 16 -7.60 -11.47 -13.01
CA ASP A 16 -7.94 -10.27 -13.78
C ASP A 16 -8.49 -9.09 -12.96
N THR A 17 -8.36 -9.10 -11.63
CA THR A 17 -8.79 -7.95 -10.80
C THR A 17 -8.04 -6.67 -11.16
N LEU A 18 -6.81 -6.77 -11.68
CA LEU A 18 -6.02 -5.62 -12.14
C LEU A 18 -6.69 -4.85 -13.28
N GLU A 19 -7.56 -5.51 -14.08
CA GLU A 19 -8.32 -4.88 -15.16
C GLU A 19 -9.32 -3.81 -14.67
N LYS A 20 -9.57 -3.76 -13.35
CA LYS A 20 -10.38 -2.69 -12.73
C LYS A 20 -9.61 -1.38 -12.56
N THR A 21 -8.29 -1.40 -12.66
CA THR A 21 -7.44 -0.21 -12.46
C THR A 21 -7.90 1.01 -13.26
N PRO A 22 -8.20 0.92 -14.58
CA PRO A 22 -8.63 2.08 -15.34
C PRO A 22 -9.96 2.67 -14.89
N GLU A 23 -10.91 1.83 -14.49
CA GLU A 23 -12.21 2.29 -13.97
C GLU A 23 -12.02 3.10 -12.69
N LEU A 24 -11.22 2.57 -11.75
CA LEU A 24 -10.95 3.20 -10.45
C LEU A 24 -10.13 4.48 -10.59
N CYS A 25 -9.25 4.56 -11.58
CA CYS A 25 -8.36 5.71 -11.82
C CYS A 25 -8.88 6.71 -12.87
N LYS A 26 -10.12 6.60 -13.31
CA LYS A 26 -10.66 7.46 -14.35
C LYS A 26 -10.64 8.94 -13.94
N GLY A 27 -9.94 9.76 -14.75
CA GLY A 27 -9.81 11.19 -14.49
C GLY A 27 -8.82 11.54 -13.36
N GLN A 28 -8.07 10.56 -12.87
CA GLN A 28 -7.07 10.73 -11.81
C GLN A 28 -5.67 10.90 -12.39
N LYS A 29 -4.76 11.44 -11.59
CA LYS A 29 -3.31 11.38 -11.80
C LYS A 29 -2.70 10.47 -10.73
N VAL A 30 -2.00 9.43 -11.17
CA VAL A 30 -1.58 8.31 -10.33
C VAL A 30 -0.12 8.44 -9.91
N LEU A 31 0.20 8.18 -8.64
CA LEU A 31 1.54 7.86 -8.17
C LEU A 31 1.65 6.32 -8.04
N LEU A 32 2.61 5.73 -8.75
CA LEU A 32 2.88 4.29 -8.67
C LEU A 32 4.00 4.06 -7.64
N VAL A 33 3.63 3.56 -6.46
CA VAL A 33 4.57 3.22 -5.38
C VAL A 33 4.88 1.73 -5.46
N TYR A 34 6.17 1.37 -5.56
CA TYR A 34 6.54 -0.05 -5.66
C TYR A 34 7.96 -0.31 -5.15
N GLY A 35 8.21 -1.58 -4.79
CA GLY A 35 9.50 -2.03 -4.29
C GLY A 35 10.59 -2.11 -5.38
N GLY A 36 11.35 -3.20 -5.37
CA GLY A 36 12.45 -3.42 -6.29
C GLY A 36 12.04 -3.99 -7.66
N ASP A 37 13.04 -4.51 -8.37
CA ASP A 37 12.91 -5.01 -9.75
C ASP A 37 12.03 -6.26 -9.91
N SER A 38 11.66 -6.93 -8.83
CA SER A 38 10.82 -8.14 -8.87
C SER A 38 9.48 -7.87 -9.55
N LEU A 39 8.88 -6.70 -9.31
CA LEU A 39 7.62 -6.29 -9.88
C LEU A 39 7.68 -6.12 -11.42
N LYS A 40 8.82 -5.64 -11.93
CA LYS A 40 9.07 -5.53 -13.38
C LYS A 40 9.30 -6.90 -14.00
N LYS A 41 9.99 -7.80 -13.29
CA LYS A 41 10.27 -9.17 -13.77
C LYS A 41 9.04 -10.07 -13.81
N ASN A 42 8.07 -9.87 -12.90
CA ASN A 42 6.84 -10.67 -12.87
C ASN A 42 5.72 -10.14 -13.79
N GLY A 43 5.95 -9.01 -14.46
CA GLY A 43 5.02 -8.43 -15.42
C GLY A 43 3.87 -7.61 -14.83
N VAL A 44 3.73 -7.54 -13.50
CA VAL A 44 2.67 -6.75 -12.85
C VAL A 44 2.81 -5.27 -13.17
N TYR A 45 4.03 -4.73 -13.10
CA TYR A 45 4.31 -3.34 -13.47
C TYR A 45 3.87 -3.03 -14.91
N ASP A 46 4.27 -3.87 -15.87
CA ASP A 46 3.96 -3.67 -17.29
C ASP A 46 2.45 -3.77 -17.54
N ARG A 47 1.76 -4.70 -16.87
CA ARG A 47 0.30 -4.85 -16.96
C ARG A 47 -0.42 -3.60 -16.45
N VAL A 48 -0.10 -3.12 -15.25
CA VAL A 48 -0.74 -1.93 -14.66
C VAL A 48 -0.44 -0.68 -15.48
N THR A 49 0.82 -0.42 -15.84
CA THR A 49 1.19 0.75 -16.66
C THR A 49 0.63 0.67 -18.07
N GLY A 50 0.51 -0.53 -18.62
CA GLY A 50 -0.17 -0.79 -19.91
C GLY A 50 -1.64 -0.38 -19.85
N LEU A 51 -2.37 -0.80 -18.82
CA LEU A 51 -3.76 -0.44 -18.60
C LEU A 51 -3.94 1.08 -18.44
N LEU A 52 -3.09 1.73 -17.64
CA LEU A 52 -3.15 3.19 -17.46
C LEU A 52 -2.93 3.93 -18.78
N ARG A 53 -1.91 3.55 -19.57
CA ARG A 53 -1.62 4.15 -20.87
C ARG A 53 -2.74 3.93 -21.91
N GLN A 54 -3.33 2.73 -21.95
CA GLN A 54 -4.45 2.41 -22.87
C GLN A 54 -5.70 3.24 -22.61
N HIS A 55 -5.84 3.77 -21.40
CA HIS A 55 -6.99 4.58 -20.98
C HIS A 55 -6.64 6.06 -20.74
N ASP A 56 -5.48 6.52 -21.26
CA ASP A 56 -5.01 7.92 -21.17
C ASP A 56 -4.91 8.44 -19.72
N ILE A 57 -4.60 7.55 -18.76
CA ILE A 57 -4.41 7.89 -17.37
C ILE A 57 -2.94 8.20 -17.12
N SER A 58 -2.64 9.45 -16.72
CA SER A 58 -1.28 9.87 -16.42
C SER A 58 -0.80 9.32 -15.09
N TYR A 59 0.47 8.93 -15.05
CA TYR A 59 1.09 8.42 -13.84
C TYR A 59 2.54 8.90 -13.68
N VAL A 60 3.00 8.87 -12.44
CA VAL A 60 4.38 9.15 -12.03
C VAL A 60 4.92 7.93 -11.29
N ASP A 61 6.14 7.52 -11.59
CA ASP A 61 6.80 6.41 -10.92
C ASP A 61 7.47 6.83 -9.61
N TYR A 62 7.26 6.03 -8.58
CA TYR A 62 7.96 6.14 -7.30
C TYR A 62 8.41 4.75 -6.84
N GLY A 63 9.40 4.19 -7.54
CA GLY A 63 9.97 2.87 -7.29
C GLY A 63 11.10 2.86 -6.27
N GLY A 64 11.55 1.64 -5.90
CA GLY A 64 12.68 1.45 -4.99
C GLY A 64 12.29 1.43 -3.50
N GLN A 65 11.01 1.31 -3.19
CA GLN A 65 10.49 1.31 -1.82
C GLN A 65 10.67 -0.07 -1.17
N THR A 66 11.89 -0.34 -0.71
CA THR A 66 12.27 -1.61 -0.07
C THR A 66 12.12 -1.61 1.45
N ALA A 67 11.96 -0.44 2.03
CA ALA A 67 11.56 -0.21 3.41
C ALA A 67 10.70 1.07 3.44
N ALA A 68 9.69 1.11 4.30
CA ALA A 68 8.87 2.31 4.47
C ALA A 68 9.60 3.31 5.39
N THR A 69 10.69 3.93 4.89
CA THR A 69 11.44 4.88 5.70
C THR A 69 10.75 6.23 5.75
N TRP A 70 10.93 6.94 6.87
CA TRP A 70 10.41 8.28 7.06
C TRP A 70 10.76 9.22 5.90
N GLN A 71 12.02 9.21 5.47
CA GLN A 71 12.47 10.08 4.39
C GLN A 71 11.80 9.73 3.05
N GLN A 72 11.67 8.44 2.72
CA GLN A 72 10.96 8.01 1.51
C GLN A 72 9.49 8.46 1.51
N ILE A 73 8.84 8.44 2.66
CA ILE A 73 7.45 8.91 2.78
C ILE A 73 7.38 10.42 2.52
N LEU A 74 8.25 11.22 3.13
CA LEU A 74 8.29 12.68 2.91
C LEU A 74 8.60 13.02 1.45
N ASP A 75 9.59 12.38 0.84
CA ASP A 75 9.94 12.58 -0.57
C ASP A 75 8.76 12.21 -1.49
N GLY A 76 8.02 11.17 -1.14
CA GLY A 76 6.81 10.75 -1.87
C GLY A 76 5.65 11.74 -1.74
N ILE A 77 5.44 12.32 -0.55
CA ILE A 77 4.47 13.38 -0.31
C ILE A 77 4.81 14.62 -1.13
N ASP A 78 6.07 15.06 -1.11
CA ASP A 78 6.55 16.19 -1.90
C ASP A 78 6.38 15.95 -3.40
N LEU A 79 6.65 14.73 -3.86
CA LEU A 79 6.41 14.32 -5.25
C LEU A 79 4.93 14.38 -5.59
N ALA A 80 4.06 13.86 -4.72
CA ALA A 80 2.61 13.87 -4.93
C ALA A 80 2.06 15.30 -5.05
N HIS A 81 2.52 16.22 -4.21
CA HIS A 81 2.14 17.64 -4.27
C HIS A 81 2.64 18.30 -5.56
N ARG A 82 3.93 18.17 -5.89
CA ARG A 82 4.54 18.76 -7.08
C ARG A 82 3.87 18.32 -8.37
N GLU A 83 3.52 17.04 -8.43
CA GLU A 83 2.90 16.42 -9.59
C GLU A 83 1.37 16.50 -9.58
N GLN A 84 0.76 17.07 -8.53
CA GLN A 84 -0.70 17.13 -8.36
C GLN A 84 -1.36 15.76 -8.45
N VAL A 85 -0.79 14.77 -7.78
CA VAL A 85 -1.30 13.41 -7.70
C VAL A 85 -2.63 13.39 -6.94
N THR A 86 -3.56 12.58 -7.41
CA THR A 86 -4.88 12.40 -6.78
C THR A 86 -5.16 10.96 -6.37
N THR A 87 -4.32 10.03 -6.81
CA THR A 87 -4.44 8.60 -6.52
C THR A 87 -3.07 7.99 -6.28
N VAL A 88 -2.94 7.15 -5.27
CA VAL A 88 -1.75 6.32 -5.04
C VAL A 88 -2.09 4.87 -5.33
N ILE A 89 -1.26 4.20 -6.12
CA ILE A 89 -1.34 2.74 -6.33
C ILE A 89 -0.07 2.13 -5.78
N GLU A 90 -0.21 1.26 -4.80
CA GLU A 90 0.87 0.48 -4.24
C GLU A 90 0.92 -0.91 -4.87
N MET A 91 2.10 -1.29 -5.36
CA MET A 91 2.33 -2.61 -5.93
C MET A 91 3.50 -3.29 -5.23
N GLY A 92 3.23 -4.31 -4.45
CA GLY A 92 4.32 -5.01 -3.75
C GLY A 92 3.93 -5.75 -2.49
N GLY A 93 4.88 -5.86 -1.57
CA GLY A 93 4.69 -6.32 -0.19
C GLY A 93 4.52 -5.16 0.78
N ALA A 94 4.58 -5.44 2.10
CA ALA A 94 4.33 -4.49 3.18
C ALA A 94 5.06 -3.15 3.01
N SER A 95 6.38 -3.16 2.72
CA SER A 95 7.15 -1.91 2.59
C SER A 95 6.60 -0.95 1.53
N ALA A 96 6.16 -1.48 0.37
CA ALA A 96 5.57 -0.64 -0.67
C ALA A 96 4.16 -0.17 -0.27
N MET A 97 3.37 -1.06 0.34
CA MET A 97 2.01 -0.75 0.82
C MET A 97 2.04 0.31 1.92
N ASP A 98 2.88 0.13 2.94
CA ASP A 98 3.00 1.09 4.04
C ASP A 98 3.53 2.45 3.58
N THR A 99 4.50 2.47 2.64
CA THR A 99 4.98 3.71 2.02
C THR A 99 3.86 4.43 1.30
N GLY A 100 3.10 3.74 0.47
CA GLY A 100 2.05 4.36 -0.33
C GLY A 100 0.85 4.81 0.50
N LYS A 101 0.39 3.99 1.48
CA LYS A 101 -0.65 4.39 2.44
C LYS A 101 -0.25 5.67 3.20
N ALA A 102 1.00 5.71 3.69
CA ALA A 102 1.50 6.88 4.41
C ALA A 102 1.61 8.13 3.51
N ILE A 103 1.98 7.96 2.22
CA ILE A 103 1.97 9.05 1.24
C ILE A 103 0.54 9.52 0.96
N ALA A 104 -0.40 8.60 0.70
CA ALA A 104 -1.79 8.94 0.43
C ALA A 104 -2.44 9.71 1.59
N PHE A 105 -2.12 9.30 2.82
CA PHE A 105 -2.54 10.00 4.04
C PHE A 105 -1.84 11.35 4.19
N GLY A 106 -0.50 11.37 4.15
CA GLY A 106 0.30 12.58 4.41
C GLY A 106 0.13 13.68 3.37
N ALA A 107 -0.23 13.33 2.12
CA ALA A 107 -0.44 14.32 1.06
C ALA A 107 -1.66 15.23 1.28
N VAL A 108 -2.56 14.89 2.21
CA VAL A 108 -3.75 15.70 2.54
C VAL A 108 -3.75 16.21 3.98
N HIS A 109 -2.70 15.90 4.73
CA HIS A 109 -2.55 16.32 6.12
C HIS A 109 -1.24 17.09 6.31
N ASP A 110 -1.33 18.26 6.92
CA ASP A 110 -0.15 18.98 7.38
C ASP A 110 0.44 18.31 8.63
N HIS A 111 1.76 18.39 8.80
CA HIS A 111 2.45 17.89 9.99
C HIS A 111 2.20 16.42 10.32
N LEU A 112 2.60 15.53 9.41
CA LEU A 112 2.44 14.07 9.58
C LEU A 112 3.01 13.54 10.90
N GLU A 113 4.02 14.21 11.46
CA GLU A 113 4.60 13.93 12.77
C GLU A 113 3.57 13.95 13.90
N ASP A 114 2.60 14.86 13.86
CA ASP A 114 1.61 15.01 14.92
C ASP A 114 0.68 13.78 15.02
N TYR A 115 0.45 13.11 13.90
CA TYR A 115 -0.32 11.86 13.86
C TYR A 115 0.48 10.69 14.45
N ILE A 116 1.76 10.58 14.09
CA ILE A 116 2.69 9.56 14.62
C ILE A 116 2.89 9.74 16.12
N GLU A 117 3.00 10.98 16.60
CA GLU A 117 3.22 11.31 18.00
C GLU A 117 1.93 11.36 18.84
N GLY A 118 0.78 11.02 18.23
CA GLY A 118 -0.52 10.98 18.90
C GLY A 118 -1.09 12.36 19.29
N LYS A 119 -0.57 13.44 18.69
CA LYS A 119 -1.04 14.83 18.91
C LYS A 119 -2.24 15.17 18.04
N ALA A 120 -2.39 14.50 16.90
CA ALA A 120 -3.52 14.63 15.98
C ALA A 120 -4.17 13.25 15.75
N GLN A 121 -5.44 13.26 15.33
CA GLN A 121 -6.18 12.06 14.95
C GLN A 121 -6.61 12.18 13.50
N SER A 122 -6.63 11.04 12.79
CA SER A 122 -7.15 10.97 11.41
C SER A 122 -8.60 11.45 11.34
N ASP A 123 -8.88 12.28 10.37
CA ASP A 123 -10.23 12.74 10.01
C ASP A 123 -10.83 11.92 8.86
N GLY A 124 -10.12 10.86 8.44
CA GLY A 124 -10.52 9.95 7.37
C GLY A 124 -10.19 10.44 5.96
N ARG A 125 -9.59 11.62 5.79
CA ARG A 125 -9.16 12.11 4.47
C ARG A 125 -7.86 11.42 4.03
N HIS A 126 -7.75 11.13 2.76
CA HIS A 126 -6.54 10.65 2.08
C HIS A 126 -6.70 10.82 0.55
N LEU A 127 -5.64 10.72 -0.21
CA LEU A 127 -5.75 10.53 -1.66
C LEU A 127 -6.36 9.16 -1.94
N LEU A 128 -7.08 9.00 -3.06
CA LEU A 128 -7.59 7.69 -3.46
C LEU A 128 -6.45 6.67 -3.41
N ASN A 129 -6.66 5.57 -2.68
CA ASN A 129 -5.62 4.61 -2.35
C ASN A 129 -6.00 3.20 -2.82
N ILE A 130 -5.17 2.61 -3.70
CA ILE A 130 -5.41 1.31 -4.33
C ILE A 130 -4.20 0.41 -4.10
N ILE A 131 -4.41 -0.72 -3.45
CA ILE A 131 -3.36 -1.70 -3.17
C ILE A 131 -3.42 -2.88 -4.13
N ILE A 132 -2.27 -3.27 -4.67
CA ILE A 132 -2.07 -4.47 -5.49
C ILE A 132 -1.00 -5.33 -4.79
N PRO A 133 -1.38 -6.22 -3.88
CA PRO A 133 -0.42 -7.05 -3.16
C PRO A 133 0.20 -8.09 -4.09
N THR A 134 1.53 -8.22 -4.02
CA THR A 134 2.30 -9.23 -4.79
C THR A 134 3.09 -10.17 -3.89
N TYR A 135 3.03 -9.94 -2.59
CA TYR A 135 3.69 -10.74 -1.56
C TYR A 135 2.77 -10.83 -0.34
N PRO A 136 2.07 -11.95 -0.14
CA PRO A 136 1.20 -12.12 1.02
C PRO A 136 2.04 -12.26 2.29
N SER A 137 1.81 -11.41 3.29
CA SER A 137 2.56 -11.44 4.55
C SER A 137 1.81 -10.76 5.70
N THR A 138 2.00 -9.45 5.88
CA THR A 138 1.54 -8.70 7.07
C THR A 138 0.04 -8.43 7.09
N GLY A 139 -0.64 -8.44 5.94
CA GLY A 139 -2.04 -8.03 5.84
C GLY A 139 -2.23 -6.51 5.78
N SER A 140 -1.17 -5.74 5.49
CA SER A 140 -1.21 -4.28 5.36
C SER A 140 -2.26 -3.78 4.36
N GLU A 141 -2.65 -4.62 3.40
CA GLU A 141 -3.76 -4.36 2.47
C GLU A 141 -5.15 -4.38 3.11
N ALA A 142 -5.25 -4.86 4.35
CA ALA A 142 -6.52 -5.08 5.04
C ALA A 142 -6.69 -4.21 6.29
N ASP A 143 -5.76 -3.31 6.57
CA ASP A 143 -5.76 -2.46 7.75
C ASP A 143 -5.39 -0.99 7.45
N SER A 144 -5.37 -0.17 8.49
CA SER A 144 -5.04 1.26 8.43
C SER A 144 -3.66 1.60 9.01
N VAL A 145 -2.85 0.60 9.30
CA VAL A 145 -1.56 0.79 9.98
C VAL A 145 -0.44 0.83 8.95
N CYS A 146 0.49 1.76 9.10
CA CYS A 146 1.74 1.79 8.34
C CYS A 146 2.91 1.69 9.32
N ASP A 147 3.75 0.67 9.12
CA ASP A 147 5.01 0.55 9.83
C ASP A 147 6.06 1.46 9.17
N ILE A 148 6.45 2.54 9.86
CA ILE A 148 7.39 3.54 9.37
C ILE A 148 8.75 3.34 10.05
N MET A 149 9.78 3.19 9.24
CA MET A 149 11.14 2.99 9.71
C MET A 149 11.91 4.31 9.77
N GLU A 150 12.91 4.36 10.66
CA GLU A 150 13.89 5.47 10.76
C GLU A 150 13.31 6.83 11.17
N TYR A 151 12.11 6.86 11.76
CA TYR A 151 11.60 8.08 12.38
C TYR A 151 12.39 8.41 13.64
N LYS A 152 13.17 9.49 13.62
CA LYS A 152 14.08 9.87 14.73
C LYS A 152 14.99 8.72 15.20
N GLY A 153 15.33 7.78 14.30
CA GLY A 153 16.21 6.65 14.58
C GLY A 153 15.54 5.38 15.10
N TYR A 154 14.20 5.30 15.10
CA TYR A 154 13.45 4.11 15.52
C TYR A 154 12.24 3.87 14.59
N GLY A 155 11.61 2.71 14.71
CA GLY A 155 10.38 2.38 14.02
C GLY A 155 9.15 2.93 14.74
N VAL A 156 8.15 3.39 14.01
CA VAL A 156 6.88 3.91 14.53
C VAL A 156 5.72 3.43 13.67
N GLU A 157 4.52 3.53 14.20
CA GLU A 157 3.29 3.21 13.49
C GLU A 157 2.48 4.49 13.21
N LEU A 158 1.95 4.60 11.99
CA LEU A 158 0.93 5.59 11.61
C LEU A 158 -0.41 4.86 11.54
N PHE A 159 -1.42 5.36 12.24
CA PHE A 159 -2.77 4.81 12.26
C PHE A 159 -3.74 5.66 11.47
N GLY A 160 -4.75 5.03 10.87
CA GLY A 160 -5.84 5.70 10.18
C GLY A 160 -5.60 5.92 8.68
N ALA A 161 -4.53 5.35 8.12
CA ALA A 161 -4.21 5.38 6.69
C ALA A 161 -4.91 4.22 5.95
N TRP A 162 -6.24 4.28 5.83
CA TRP A 162 -7.03 3.24 5.17
C TRP A 162 -6.85 3.26 3.66
N PRO A 163 -6.63 2.09 3.00
CA PRO A 163 -6.83 2.00 1.56
C PRO A 163 -8.32 1.97 1.20
N ASP A 164 -8.67 2.44 -0.01
CA ASP A 164 -10.03 2.35 -0.54
C ASP A 164 -10.29 1.01 -1.22
N TYR A 165 -9.32 0.55 -2.01
CA TYR A 165 -9.42 -0.66 -2.81
C TYR A 165 -8.22 -1.57 -2.65
N CYS A 166 -8.50 -2.87 -2.61
CA CYS A 166 -7.48 -3.90 -2.70
C CYS A 166 -7.77 -4.82 -3.90
N LEU A 167 -6.87 -4.84 -4.87
CA LEU A 167 -6.97 -5.67 -6.08
C LEU A 167 -6.09 -6.92 -5.91
N MET A 168 -6.65 -8.00 -5.44
CA MET A 168 -5.96 -9.24 -5.09
C MET A 168 -6.05 -10.26 -6.23
N ASP A 169 -5.14 -10.18 -7.19
CA ASP A 169 -4.97 -11.21 -8.21
C ASP A 169 -3.96 -12.27 -7.72
N PRO A 170 -4.37 -13.52 -7.43
CA PRO A 170 -3.44 -14.56 -7.00
C PRO A 170 -2.30 -14.80 -7.99
N GLY A 171 -2.51 -14.49 -9.27
CA GLY A 171 -1.48 -14.58 -10.31
C GLY A 171 -0.25 -13.72 -10.05
N THR A 172 -0.38 -12.61 -9.32
CA THR A 172 0.74 -11.73 -8.96
C THR A 172 1.78 -12.40 -8.07
N THR A 173 1.41 -13.46 -7.35
CA THR A 173 2.26 -14.18 -6.41
C THR A 173 3.00 -15.37 -7.03
N LEU A 174 2.66 -15.78 -8.25
CA LEU A 174 3.22 -16.97 -8.90
C LEU A 174 4.73 -16.89 -9.18
N SER A 175 5.28 -15.68 -9.19
CA SER A 175 6.73 -15.45 -9.40
C SER A 175 7.56 -15.61 -8.11
N LEU A 176 6.92 -15.81 -6.95
CA LEU A 176 7.62 -15.99 -5.69
C LEU A 176 8.38 -17.33 -5.68
N ASP A 177 9.62 -17.30 -5.25
CA ASP A 177 10.37 -18.54 -5.05
C ASP A 177 9.85 -19.34 -3.84
N ARG A 178 10.27 -20.60 -3.75
CA ARG A 178 9.82 -21.50 -2.68
C ARG A 178 10.13 -20.99 -1.27
N LYS A 179 11.26 -20.31 -1.09
CA LYS A 179 11.71 -19.77 0.19
C LYS A 179 10.85 -18.58 0.60
N SER A 180 10.61 -17.66 -0.32
CA SER A 180 9.73 -16.50 -0.12
C SER A 180 8.30 -16.94 0.17
N THR A 181 7.80 -17.93 -0.57
CA THR A 181 6.47 -18.53 -0.30
C THR A 181 6.39 -19.14 1.10
N ALA A 182 7.41 -19.89 1.51
CA ALA A 182 7.44 -20.48 2.85
C ALA A 182 7.47 -19.41 3.95
N TYR A 183 8.25 -18.37 3.79
CA TYR A 183 8.29 -17.25 4.74
C TYR A 183 6.94 -16.53 4.83
N SER A 184 6.31 -16.29 3.70
CA SER A 184 4.98 -15.70 3.62
C SER A 184 3.95 -16.49 4.44
N VAL A 185 3.90 -17.83 4.25
CA VAL A 185 3.02 -18.71 5.03
C VAL A 185 3.32 -18.64 6.52
N TRP A 186 4.61 -18.62 6.91
CA TRP A 186 5.00 -18.51 8.31
C TRP A 186 4.59 -17.19 8.93
N VAL A 187 4.76 -16.05 8.22
CA VAL A 187 4.34 -14.73 8.71
C VAL A 187 2.84 -14.71 8.95
N CYS A 188 2.03 -15.15 7.98
CA CYS A 188 0.58 -15.22 8.13
C CYS A 188 0.18 -16.11 9.33
N PHE A 189 0.82 -17.29 9.48
CA PHE A 189 0.54 -18.19 10.60
C PHE A 189 0.90 -17.57 11.96
N ILE A 190 2.08 -16.95 12.08
CA ILE A 190 2.53 -16.33 13.33
C ILE A 190 1.60 -15.18 13.71
N GLN A 191 1.26 -14.31 12.78
CA GLN A 191 0.35 -13.19 13.06
C GLN A 191 -1.03 -13.67 13.49
N ALA A 192 -1.63 -14.62 12.77
CA ALA A 192 -2.91 -15.19 13.17
C ALA A 192 -2.84 -15.88 14.55
N SER A 193 -1.71 -16.55 14.86
CA SER A 193 -1.52 -17.27 16.13
C SER A 193 -1.26 -16.34 17.30
N ALA A 194 -0.58 -15.21 17.08
CA ALA A 194 -0.22 -14.27 18.14
C ALA A 194 -1.44 -13.75 18.92
N TRP A 195 -2.55 -13.55 18.23
CA TRP A 195 -3.82 -13.16 18.85
C TRP A 195 -4.46 -14.22 19.75
N PHE A 196 -4.09 -15.49 19.56
CA PHE A 196 -4.57 -16.59 20.41
C PHE A 196 -3.67 -16.87 21.61
N VAL A 197 -2.37 -16.55 21.52
CA VAL A 197 -1.37 -16.89 22.55
C VAL A 197 -0.95 -15.69 23.36
N GLY A 198 -1.27 -14.48 22.93
CA GLY A 198 -0.80 -13.20 23.51
C GLY A 198 -1.67 -12.62 24.62
N ASN A 199 -2.36 -13.45 25.40
CA ASN A 199 -3.11 -13.03 26.60
C ASN A 199 -2.31 -13.29 27.87
#